data_778e1bed8c2c3c26fae0d429643365d7
#
_entry.id   778e1bed8c2c3c26fae0d429643365d7
#
_cell.length_a   1.000
_cell.length_b   1.000
_cell.length_c   1.000
_cell.angle_alpha   90.00
_cell.angle_beta   90.00
_cell.angle_gamma   90.00
#
_symmetry.space_group_name_H-M   'P 1'
#
loop_
_entity.id
_entity.type
_entity.pdbx_description
1 polymer ?
#
loop_
_entity_poly.entity_id
_entity_poly.type
_entity_poly.pdbx_seq_one_letter_code
_entity_poly.pdbx_strand_id
1 'polypeptide(L)'
;KEVVEVKFNNIDGNTDITVDFGDGTVKEGKAATPITYAYTQSGDYTLHVTAGQYEVQKRIRIYNLLALTEAMKQFREPDNKKVWVMTHRAHTSDRTVPENSVSSVEDAIDSGAEVIECDTHVTSDGVVVVCHDQTINATTDGTGDITKMTYAELQKYNLKDRNGRVTDEKMPTLEEFLKAGRP
;
A
#
# COMPACT_ATOMS: atom_id res chain seq x y z
N LYS A 1 10.73 0.84 11.65
CA LYS A 1 11.40 -0.40 11.19
C LYS A 1 10.33 -1.44 10.99
N GLU A 2 10.22 -1.94 9.79
CA GLU A 2 9.29 -3.01 9.48
C GLU A 2 9.86 -4.36 9.94
N VAL A 3 9.03 -5.14 10.64
CA VAL A 3 9.42 -6.44 11.19
C VAL A 3 8.75 -7.53 10.39
N VAL A 4 9.54 -8.38 9.78
CA VAL A 4 9.07 -9.60 9.11
C VAL A 4 9.11 -10.75 10.10
N GLU A 5 8.02 -11.52 10.19
CA GLU A 5 7.92 -12.73 10.98
C GLU A 5 7.72 -13.93 10.04
N VAL A 6 8.61 -14.92 10.14
CA VAL A 6 8.52 -16.18 9.38
C VAL A 6 7.98 -17.26 10.31
N LYS A 7 6.80 -17.79 9.99
CA LYS A 7 6.14 -18.88 10.71
C LYS A 7 6.09 -20.15 9.87
N PHE A 8 6.15 -21.28 10.52
CA PHE A 8 6.18 -22.58 9.89
C PHE A 8 4.92 -23.37 10.29
N ASN A 9 4.17 -23.84 9.31
CA ASN A 9 2.98 -24.63 9.52
C ASN A 9 3.17 -26.01 8.86
N ASN A 10 2.61 -27.05 9.47
CA ASN A 10 2.63 -28.42 8.93
C ASN A 10 4.03 -29.03 8.76
N ILE A 11 4.97 -28.66 9.63
CA ILE A 11 6.32 -29.23 9.72
C ILE A 11 6.62 -29.59 11.18
N ASP A 12 7.47 -30.60 11.40
CA ASP A 12 7.92 -30.97 12.75
C ASP A 12 8.60 -29.77 13.41
N GLY A 13 8.13 -29.40 14.61
CA GLY A 13 8.66 -28.28 15.36
C GLY A 13 10.15 -28.37 15.70
N ASN A 14 10.74 -29.58 15.71
CA ASN A 14 12.16 -29.80 15.91
C ASN A 14 13.03 -29.65 14.65
N THR A 15 12.39 -29.44 13.48
CA THR A 15 13.11 -29.24 12.22
C THR A 15 14.01 -28.02 12.31
N ASP A 16 15.26 -28.14 11.89
CA ASP A 16 16.17 -27.00 11.75
C ASP A 16 15.73 -26.09 10.59
N ILE A 17 15.73 -24.80 10.86
CA ILE A 17 15.32 -23.76 9.92
C ILE A 17 16.47 -22.79 9.73
N THR A 18 16.72 -22.43 8.49
CA THR A 18 17.57 -21.29 8.13
C THR A 18 16.77 -20.31 7.28
N VAL A 19 16.83 -19.03 7.61
CA VAL A 19 16.22 -17.95 6.85
C VAL A 19 17.30 -16.95 6.45
N ASP A 20 17.55 -16.85 5.15
CA ASP A 20 18.29 -15.74 4.54
C ASP A 20 17.30 -14.64 4.16
N PHE A 21 17.47 -13.44 4.69
CA PHE A 21 16.57 -12.30 4.49
C PHE A 21 16.87 -11.50 3.22
N GLY A 22 17.84 -11.92 2.43
CA GLY A 22 18.15 -11.30 1.13
C GLY A 22 18.91 -9.97 1.22
N ASP A 23 19.32 -9.56 2.42
CA ASP A 23 20.18 -8.39 2.68
C ASP A 23 21.55 -8.75 3.24
N GLY A 24 21.89 -10.03 3.19
CA GLY A 24 23.10 -10.61 3.78
C GLY A 24 22.91 -11.10 5.22
N THR A 25 21.73 -10.93 5.80
CA THR A 25 21.43 -11.44 7.15
C THR A 25 20.83 -12.84 7.06
N VAL A 26 21.42 -13.78 7.79
CA VAL A 26 20.92 -15.15 7.94
C VAL A 26 20.60 -15.42 9.40
N LYS A 27 19.45 -16.06 9.66
CA LYS A 27 19.06 -16.53 11.00
C LYS A 27 18.72 -18.01 10.97
N GLU A 28 19.07 -18.66 12.05
CA GLU A 28 18.79 -20.09 12.27
C GLU A 28 17.89 -20.27 13.48
N GLY A 29 17.13 -21.36 13.49
CA GLY A 29 16.23 -21.69 14.59
C GLY A 29 15.55 -23.04 14.41
N LYS A 30 14.47 -23.24 15.16
CA LYS A 30 13.59 -24.41 15.04
C LYS A 30 12.23 -24.03 14.54
N ALA A 31 11.56 -24.89 13.80
CA ALA A 31 10.25 -24.64 13.22
C ALA A 31 9.16 -24.32 14.27
N ALA A 32 9.32 -24.76 15.51
CA ALA A 32 8.40 -24.45 16.60
C ALA A 32 8.39 -22.96 17.00
N THR A 33 9.43 -22.19 16.66
CA THR A 33 9.59 -20.80 17.07
C THR A 33 9.65 -19.88 15.84
N PRO A 34 8.80 -18.85 15.74
CA PRO A 34 8.87 -17.89 14.66
C PRO A 34 10.23 -17.20 14.61
N ILE A 35 10.76 -16.98 13.40
CA ILE A 35 11.98 -16.21 13.19
C ILE A 35 11.59 -14.80 12.77
N THR A 36 12.03 -13.79 13.53
CA THR A 36 11.73 -12.38 13.26
C THR A 36 12.98 -11.62 12.83
N TYR A 37 12.79 -10.67 11.91
CA TYR A 37 13.84 -9.77 11.46
C TYR A 37 13.30 -8.38 11.15
N ALA A 38 14.03 -7.34 11.54
CA ALA A 38 13.69 -5.94 11.30
C ALA A 38 14.63 -5.35 10.26
N TYR A 39 14.14 -5.11 9.06
CA TYR A 39 14.89 -4.43 8.01
C TYR A 39 15.17 -2.98 8.39
N THR A 40 16.35 -2.50 7.98
CA THR A 40 16.79 -1.11 8.24
C THR A 40 16.66 -0.22 7.02
N GLN A 41 16.47 -0.80 5.83
CA GLN A 41 16.34 -0.08 4.57
C GLN A 41 15.11 -0.57 3.81
N SER A 42 14.47 0.33 3.07
CA SER A 42 13.45 -0.03 2.08
C SER A 42 14.10 -0.75 0.90
N GLY A 43 13.38 -1.68 0.30
CA GLY A 43 13.86 -2.41 -0.88
C GLY A 43 13.08 -3.67 -1.16
N ASP A 44 13.36 -4.26 -2.31
CA ASP A 44 12.88 -5.58 -2.68
C ASP A 44 13.89 -6.62 -2.21
N TYR A 45 13.44 -7.55 -1.40
CA TYR A 45 14.26 -8.63 -0.86
C TYR A 45 13.68 -9.98 -1.29
N THR A 46 14.56 -10.95 -1.48
CA THR A 46 14.15 -12.34 -1.70
C THR A 46 14.56 -13.15 -0.49
N LEU A 47 13.58 -13.61 0.28
CA LEU A 47 13.81 -14.52 1.37
C LEU A 47 14.10 -15.93 0.81
N HIS A 48 15.15 -16.55 1.31
CA HIS A 48 15.41 -17.97 1.11
C HIS A 48 15.24 -18.69 2.43
N VAL A 49 14.32 -19.63 2.47
CA VAL A 49 14.00 -20.39 3.68
C VAL A 49 14.27 -21.87 3.44
N THR A 50 15.12 -22.48 4.25
CA THR A 50 15.33 -23.92 4.25
C THR A 50 14.77 -24.54 5.53
N ALA A 51 14.11 -25.69 5.40
CA ALA A 51 13.50 -26.42 6.49
C ALA A 51 13.69 -27.93 6.25
N GLY A 52 14.72 -28.51 6.79
CA GLY A 52 15.11 -29.91 6.50
C GLY A 52 15.41 -30.06 4.99
N GLN A 53 14.59 -30.86 4.30
CA GLN A 53 14.73 -31.08 2.84
C GLN A 53 13.94 -30.05 1.98
N TYR A 54 13.18 -29.16 2.59
CA TYR A 54 12.34 -28.17 1.88
C TYR A 54 13.07 -26.85 1.74
N GLU A 55 12.93 -26.24 0.58
CA GLU A 55 13.43 -24.91 0.27
C GLU A 55 12.30 -24.08 -0.34
N VAL A 56 12.14 -22.83 0.13
CA VAL A 56 11.15 -21.88 -0.36
C VAL A 56 11.82 -20.53 -0.55
N GLN A 57 11.51 -19.89 -1.67
CA GLN A 57 11.88 -18.50 -1.93
C GLN A 57 10.62 -17.64 -1.96
N LYS A 58 10.68 -16.47 -1.34
CA LYS A 58 9.59 -15.48 -1.37
C LYS A 58 10.15 -14.09 -1.55
N ARG A 59 9.72 -13.42 -2.59
CA ARG A 59 10.00 -12.00 -2.76
C ARG A 59 9.07 -11.19 -1.84
N ILE A 60 9.65 -10.22 -1.13
CA ILE A 60 8.94 -9.28 -0.28
C ILE A 60 9.45 -7.88 -0.57
N ARG A 61 8.59 -6.89 -0.39
CA ARG A 61 8.97 -5.48 -0.46
C ARG A 61 8.88 -4.88 0.93
N ILE A 62 9.92 -4.18 1.35
CA ILE A 62 10.04 -3.54 2.66
C ILE A 62 9.98 -2.03 2.47
N TYR A 63 9.11 -1.38 3.21
CA TYR A 63 8.98 0.06 3.28
C TYR A 63 9.47 0.55 4.64
N ASN A 64 10.65 1.14 4.69
CA ASN A 64 11.14 1.77 5.92
C ASN A 64 10.73 3.26 5.90
N LEU A 65 9.47 3.53 6.22
CA LEU A 65 8.92 4.86 6.20
C LEU A 65 9.64 5.76 7.21
N LEU A 66 10.13 6.89 6.74
CA LEU A 66 10.59 7.96 7.62
C LEU A 66 9.40 8.45 8.45
N ALA A 67 9.63 8.72 9.74
CA ALA A 67 8.64 9.46 10.50
C ALA A 67 8.29 10.76 9.75
N LEU A 68 7.02 11.15 9.73
CA LEU A 68 6.54 12.33 8.97
C LEU A 68 7.41 13.57 9.25
N THR A 69 7.82 13.77 10.51
CA THR A 69 8.72 14.86 10.91
C THR A 69 10.07 14.82 10.20
N GLU A 70 10.63 13.64 9.99
CA GLU A 70 11.92 13.48 9.31
C GLU A 70 11.79 13.64 7.80
N ALA A 71 10.71 13.11 7.21
CA ALA A 71 10.36 13.33 5.81
C ALA A 71 10.17 14.84 5.52
N MET A 72 9.45 15.55 6.39
CA MET A 72 9.22 17.00 6.27
C MET A 72 10.49 17.82 6.46
N LYS A 73 11.43 17.37 7.30
CA LYS A 73 12.76 17.97 7.40
C LYS A 73 13.51 17.88 6.07
N GLN A 74 13.63 16.64 5.53
CA GLN A 74 14.32 16.40 4.26
C GLN A 74 13.69 17.18 3.11
N PHE A 75 12.35 17.26 3.07
CA PHE A 75 11.63 18.03 2.05
C PHE A 75 11.94 19.54 2.12
N ARG A 76 12.18 20.09 3.32
CA ARG A 76 12.47 21.51 3.54
C ARG A 76 13.96 21.86 3.49
N GLU A 77 14.85 20.90 3.40
CA GLU A 77 16.28 21.12 3.35
C GLU A 77 16.66 21.82 2.03
N PRO A 78 17.20 23.06 2.07
CA PRO A 78 17.47 23.84 0.84
C PRO A 78 18.49 23.17 -0.09
N ASP A 79 19.43 22.40 0.48
CA ASP A 79 20.49 21.70 -0.25
C ASP A 79 20.13 20.25 -0.59
N ASN A 80 18.90 19.82 -0.29
CA ASN A 80 18.44 18.48 -0.60
C ASN A 80 18.29 18.30 -2.12
N LYS A 81 19.17 17.47 -2.70
CA LYS A 81 19.13 17.13 -4.13
C LYS A 81 18.21 15.96 -4.45
N LYS A 82 17.48 15.44 -3.46
CA LYS A 82 16.53 14.35 -3.66
C LYS A 82 15.36 14.84 -4.51
N VAL A 83 15.07 14.13 -5.58
CA VAL A 83 13.83 14.32 -6.35
C VAL A 83 12.73 13.57 -5.63
N TRP A 84 11.68 14.28 -5.21
CA TRP A 84 10.48 13.70 -4.63
C TRP A 84 9.45 13.46 -5.73
N VAL A 85 9.01 12.22 -5.86
CA VAL A 85 7.96 11.85 -6.80
C VAL A 85 6.62 11.90 -6.09
N MET A 86 5.76 12.82 -6.55
CA MET A 86 4.39 12.95 -6.07
C MET A 86 3.43 12.47 -7.16
N THR A 87 2.52 11.58 -6.79
CA THR A 87 1.44 11.13 -7.68
C THR A 87 0.19 11.97 -7.42
N HIS A 88 -0.32 12.62 -8.45
CA HIS A 88 -1.58 13.36 -8.45
C HIS A 88 -2.75 12.39 -8.50
N ARG A 89 -3.69 12.44 -7.53
CA ARG A 89 -4.81 11.49 -7.36
C ARG A 89 -4.35 10.03 -7.28
N ALA A 90 -3.17 9.79 -6.73
CA ALA A 90 -2.49 8.50 -6.71
C ALA A 90 -2.27 7.86 -8.11
N HIS A 91 -2.22 8.67 -9.19
CA HIS A 91 -2.03 8.15 -10.54
C HIS A 91 -0.62 7.64 -10.79
N THR A 92 -0.53 6.50 -11.47
CA THR A 92 0.69 6.01 -12.12
C THR A 92 0.52 5.99 -13.65
N SER A 93 1.40 5.31 -14.36
CA SER A 93 1.25 5.06 -15.80
C SER A 93 0.15 4.04 -16.11
N ASP A 94 -0.22 3.17 -15.15
CA ASP A 94 -1.29 2.19 -15.35
C ASP A 94 -2.67 2.89 -15.36
N ARG A 95 -3.29 2.88 -16.53
CA ARG A 95 -4.62 3.47 -16.74
C ARG A 95 -5.77 2.54 -16.40
N THR A 96 -5.49 1.28 -16.07
CA THR A 96 -6.51 0.29 -15.67
C THR A 96 -6.87 0.40 -14.18
N VAL A 97 -6.12 1.23 -13.43
CA VAL A 97 -6.36 1.52 -12.02
C VAL A 97 -7.21 2.80 -11.91
N PRO A 98 -8.32 2.79 -11.16
CA PRO A 98 -9.12 3.98 -10.91
C PRO A 98 -8.33 5.04 -10.13
N GLU A 99 -8.55 6.31 -10.42
CA GLU A 99 -7.97 7.41 -9.63
C GLU A 99 -8.58 7.47 -8.23
N ASN A 100 -7.85 7.99 -7.26
CA ASN A 100 -8.35 8.21 -5.90
C ASN A 100 -8.94 6.92 -5.26
N SER A 101 -8.40 5.75 -5.62
CA SER A 101 -8.83 4.43 -5.13
C SER A 101 -7.81 3.80 -4.19
N VAL A 102 -8.18 2.73 -3.50
CA VAL A 102 -7.25 1.94 -2.68
C VAL A 102 -6.16 1.33 -3.56
N SER A 103 -6.54 0.73 -4.70
CA SER A 103 -5.57 0.14 -5.63
C SER A 103 -4.61 1.17 -6.24
N SER A 104 -5.04 2.43 -6.43
CA SER A 104 -4.13 3.47 -6.92
C SER A 104 -3.06 3.84 -5.90
N VAL A 105 -3.36 3.77 -4.60
CA VAL A 105 -2.34 3.95 -3.55
C VAL A 105 -1.31 2.83 -3.60
N GLU A 106 -1.76 1.59 -3.70
CA GLU A 106 -0.88 0.42 -3.78
C GLU A 106 0.01 0.48 -5.02
N ASP A 107 -0.57 0.80 -6.19
CA ASP A 107 0.15 0.97 -7.44
C ASP A 107 1.15 2.14 -7.41
N ALA A 108 0.80 3.28 -6.78
CA ALA A 108 1.69 4.41 -6.59
C ALA A 108 2.90 4.05 -5.71
N ILE A 109 2.68 3.32 -4.62
CA ILE A 109 3.73 2.83 -3.74
C ILE A 109 4.64 1.86 -4.49
N ASP A 110 4.06 0.91 -5.22
CA ASP A 110 4.79 -0.07 -6.03
C ASP A 110 5.62 0.58 -7.15
N SER A 111 5.15 1.71 -7.66
CA SER A 111 5.87 2.54 -8.63
C SER A 111 6.95 3.43 -8.00
N GLY A 112 7.10 3.44 -6.67
CA GLY A 112 8.13 4.18 -5.94
C GLY A 112 7.78 5.64 -5.64
N ALA A 113 6.50 6.02 -5.64
CA ALA A 113 6.08 7.34 -5.21
C ALA A 113 6.36 7.56 -3.71
N GLU A 114 6.88 8.73 -3.35
CA GLU A 114 7.13 9.12 -1.96
C GLU A 114 6.03 10.00 -1.38
N VAL A 115 5.24 10.61 -2.24
CA VAL A 115 4.11 11.47 -1.87
C VAL A 115 2.91 11.09 -2.73
N ILE A 116 1.78 10.90 -2.09
CA ILE A 116 0.51 10.61 -2.75
C ILE A 116 -0.44 11.76 -2.44
N GLU A 117 -0.93 12.41 -3.46
CA GLU A 117 -1.94 13.47 -3.36
C GLU A 117 -3.31 12.88 -3.62
N CYS A 118 -4.33 13.35 -2.92
CA CYS A 118 -5.73 12.98 -3.10
C CYS A 118 -6.67 14.14 -2.80
N ASP A 119 -7.87 14.05 -3.37
CA ASP A 119 -8.96 15.01 -3.18
C ASP A 119 -10.04 14.42 -2.28
N THR A 120 -10.71 15.25 -1.48
CA THR A 120 -11.73 14.76 -0.55
C THR A 120 -13.02 15.58 -0.59
N HIS A 121 -14.15 14.89 -0.39
CA HIS A 121 -15.45 15.48 -0.15
C HIS A 121 -16.11 14.87 1.09
N VAL A 122 -17.13 15.54 1.61
CA VAL A 122 -17.91 15.06 2.76
C VAL A 122 -19.31 14.70 2.27
N THR A 123 -19.77 13.50 2.56
CA THR A 123 -21.11 13.01 2.27
C THR A 123 -22.18 13.69 3.12
N SER A 124 -23.45 13.53 2.78
CA SER A 124 -24.58 14.11 3.54
C SER A 124 -24.68 13.56 4.99
N ASP A 125 -24.14 12.38 5.23
CA ASP A 125 -24.07 11.74 6.56
C ASP A 125 -22.72 11.93 7.26
N GLY A 126 -21.84 12.80 6.74
CA GLY A 126 -20.61 13.24 7.39
C GLY A 126 -19.41 12.35 7.19
N VAL A 127 -19.44 11.38 6.26
CA VAL A 127 -18.29 10.54 5.93
C VAL A 127 -17.37 11.26 4.95
N VAL A 128 -16.07 11.28 5.23
CA VAL A 128 -15.05 11.83 4.31
C VAL A 128 -14.66 10.76 3.31
N VAL A 129 -14.90 11.03 2.03
CA VAL A 129 -14.59 10.14 0.90
C VAL A 129 -13.52 10.75 0.00
N VAL A 130 -12.84 9.93 -0.78
CA VAL A 130 -11.78 10.36 -1.70
C VAL A 130 -12.32 10.41 -3.12
N CYS A 131 -12.40 11.63 -3.67
CA CYS A 131 -12.89 11.91 -5.02
C CYS A 131 -12.48 13.33 -5.40
N HIS A 132 -12.09 13.57 -6.66
CA HIS A 132 -11.76 14.90 -7.12
C HIS A 132 -12.99 15.76 -7.34
N ASP A 133 -13.96 15.27 -8.12
CA ASP A 133 -15.15 16.04 -8.48
C ASP A 133 -16.20 15.96 -7.35
N GLN A 134 -16.97 17.04 -7.17
CA GLN A 134 -18.12 17.03 -6.27
C GLN A 134 -19.20 16.03 -6.71
N THR A 135 -19.20 15.62 -7.99
CA THR A 135 -20.13 14.63 -8.53
C THR A 135 -19.43 13.34 -8.89
N ILE A 136 -20.12 12.21 -8.75
CA ILE A 136 -19.60 10.88 -9.06
C ILE A 136 -19.65 10.51 -10.56
N ASN A 137 -20.16 11.40 -11.41
CA ASN A 137 -20.52 11.09 -12.79
C ASN A 137 -19.33 10.67 -13.66
N ALA A 138 -18.18 11.31 -13.48
CA ALA A 138 -16.99 11.04 -14.29
C ALA A 138 -16.29 9.73 -13.88
N THR A 139 -16.22 9.50 -12.57
CA THR A 139 -15.35 8.45 -11.98
C THR A 139 -16.08 7.18 -11.59
N THR A 140 -17.42 7.14 -11.70
CA THR A 140 -18.23 5.95 -11.37
C THR A 140 -19.24 5.61 -12.45
N ASP A 141 -19.88 4.46 -12.34
CA ASP A 141 -21.03 4.05 -13.18
C ASP A 141 -22.36 4.71 -12.75
N GLY A 142 -22.33 5.57 -11.73
CA GLY A 142 -23.47 6.33 -11.21
C GLY A 142 -23.46 7.80 -11.58
N THR A 143 -24.47 8.52 -11.08
CA THR A 143 -24.61 9.98 -11.17
C THR A 143 -25.10 10.54 -9.86
N GLY A 144 -24.62 11.71 -9.46
CA GLY A 144 -25.06 12.38 -8.25
C GLY A 144 -24.01 13.33 -7.66
N ASP A 145 -24.46 14.13 -6.71
CA ASP A 145 -23.65 15.08 -5.94
C ASP A 145 -23.29 14.42 -4.59
N ILE A 146 -22.00 14.24 -4.33
CA ILE A 146 -21.49 13.58 -3.13
C ILE A 146 -22.03 14.20 -1.86
N THR A 147 -22.15 15.54 -1.83
CA THR A 147 -22.63 16.27 -0.65
C THR A 147 -24.11 16.05 -0.33
N LYS A 148 -24.86 15.47 -1.27
CA LYS A 148 -26.28 15.15 -1.15
C LYS A 148 -26.56 13.65 -0.99
N MET A 149 -25.53 12.81 -1.06
CA MET A 149 -25.63 11.37 -0.94
C MET A 149 -25.03 10.90 0.38
N THR A 150 -25.60 9.86 0.96
CA THR A 150 -24.98 9.14 2.07
C THR A 150 -23.86 8.24 1.56
N TYR A 151 -22.93 7.87 2.44
CA TYR A 151 -21.86 6.92 2.08
C TYR A 151 -22.45 5.57 1.60
N ALA A 152 -23.50 5.09 2.22
CA ALA A 152 -24.19 3.86 1.82
C ALA A 152 -24.80 3.94 0.40
N GLU A 153 -25.23 5.13 -0.04
CA GLU A 153 -25.68 5.36 -1.40
C GLU A 153 -24.53 5.38 -2.40
N LEU A 154 -23.40 5.99 -2.05
CA LEU A 154 -22.18 5.99 -2.87
C LEU A 154 -21.66 4.56 -3.11
N GLN A 155 -21.72 3.69 -2.10
CA GLN A 155 -21.25 2.31 -2.19
C GLN A 155 -22.06 1.43 -3.16
N LYS A 156 -23.17 1.90 -3.71
CA LYS A 156 -23.93 1.20 -4.76
C LYS A 156 -23.21 1.26 -6.11
N TYR A 157 -22.37 2.25 -6.33
CA TYR A 157 -21.70 2.51 -7.61
C TYR A 157 -20.25 2.02 -7.58
N ASN A 158 -19.78 1.58 -8.73
CA ASN A 158 -18.42 1.12 -8.94
C ASN A 158 -17.57 2.23 -9.58
N LEU A 159 -16.29 2.27 -9.20
CA LEU A 159 -15.33 3.17 -9.83
C LEU A 159 -15.05 2.75 -11.28
N LYS A 160 -14.75 3.73 -12.13
CA LYS A 160 -14.21 3.51 -13.47
C LYS A 160 -12.71 3.67 -13.46
N ASP A 161 -12.03 2.83 -14.23
CA ASP A 161 -10.64 3.04 -14.57
C ASP A 161 -10.46 4.30 -15.45
N ARG A 162 -9.23 4.71 -15.67
CA ARG A 162 -8.89 5.89 -16.47
C ARG A 162 -9.09 5.69 -17.99
N ASN A 163 -9.55 4.53 -18.43
CA ASN A 163 -10.04 4.24 -19.77
C ASN A 163 -11.57 4.26 -19.86
N GLY A 164 -12.24 4.52 -18.72
CA GLY A 164 -13.70 4.57 -18.62
C GLY A 164 -14.39 3.22 -18.42
N ARG A 165 -13.64 2.15 -18.14
CA ARG A 165 -14.19 0.83 -17.86
C ARG A 165 -14.60 0.75 -16.40
N VAL A 166 -15.77 0.20 -16.13
CA VAL A 166 -16.24 -0.06 -14.76
C VAL A 166 -15.41 -1.18 -14.15
N THR A 167 -14.96 -0.98 -12.91
CA THR A 167 -14.21 -1.95 -12.12
C THR A 167 -15.10 -2.52 -11.00
N ASP A 168 -14.55 -3.40 -10.16
CA ASP A 168 -15.24 -3.89 -8.96
C ASP A 168 -14.95 -3.03 -7.73
N GLU A 169 -14.17 -1.96 -7.88
CA GLU A 169 -13.79 -1.09 -6.76
C GLU A 169 -14.86 -0.05 -6.43
N LYS A 170 -14.88 0.32 -5.17
CA LYS A 170 -15.79 1.33 -4.62
C LYS A 170 -15.03 2.60 -4.24
N MET A 171 -15.77 3.72 -4.16
CA MET A 171 -15.20 4.96 -3.64
C MET A 171 -14.76 4.76 -2.18
N PRO A 172 -13.48 4.94 -1.86
CA PRO A 172 -12.99 4.71 -0.51
C PRO A 172 -13.32 5.90 0.41
N THR A 173 -13.41 5.61 1.69
CA THR A 173 -13.26 6.65 2.72
C THR A 173 -11.79 7.12 2.76
N LEU A 174 -11.57 8.34 3.28
CA LEU A 174 -10.21 8.82 3.53
C LEU A 174 -9.44 7.90 4.47
N GLU A 175 -10.11 7.28 5.44
CA GLU A 175 -9.50 6.32 6.36
C GLU A 175 -8.98 5.07 5.64
N GLU A 176 -9.77 4.48 4.73
CA GLU A 176 -9.37 3.33 3.92
C GLU A 176 -8.21 3.68 3.01
N PHE A 177 -8.28 4.83 2.34
CA PHE A 177 -7.21 5.33 1.47
C PHE A 177 -5.89 5.52 2.23
N LEU A 178 -5.94 6.14 3.42
CA LEU A 178 -4.75 6.34 4.27
C LEU A 178 -4.21 5.02 4.84
N LYS A 179 -5.07 4.04 5.11
CA LYS A 179 -4.66 2.70 5.55
C LYS A 179 -3.93 1.95 4.45
N ALA A 180 -4.36 2.08 3.20
CA ALA A 180 -3.68 1.48 2.05
C ALA A 180 -2.24 2.02 1.88
N GLY A 181 -1.99 3.27 2.27
CA GLY A 181 -0.65 3.87 2.27
C GLY A 181 0.25 3.44 3.43
N ARG A 182 -0.23 2.56 4.30
CA ARG A 182 0.56 2.03 5.42
C ARG A 182 0.91 0.57 5.15
N PRO A 183 2.19 0.22 5.13
CA PRO A 183 2.62 -1.17 5.06
C PRO A 183 2.26 -1.95 6.33
#